data_f262f805fc0de89b03c8732743468e55
#
_entry.id   f262f805fc0de89b03c8732743468e55
#
_cell.length_a   1.000
_cell.length_b   1.000
_cell.length_c   1.000
_cell.angle_alpha   90.00
_cell.angle_beta   90.00
_cell.angle_gamma   90.00
#
_symmetry.space_group_name_H-M   'P 1'
#
loop_
_entity.id
_entity.type
_entity.pdbx_description
1 polymer ?
#
loop_
_entity_poly.entity_id
_entity_poly.type
_entity_poly.pdbx_seq_one_letter_code
_entity_poly.pdbx_strand_id
1 'polypeptide(L)'
;MAWRPAIAELLQTYAASGRLGFTEVVAENTAPEQVPQAVRDLGVPVIAHGVTLGLAGADRPAEARLTRLAELAEVLESPFVSEHVAFVRASDSPDPLHGDVLEAGHLLPPPRTKDSLDVLVDNVRIAQGQLPVPLAIENIAATFTWPEDTISEPDFLTELVERTGVRLVLDVANLYASAVARGSDPVADLARFPLDAVAYMHVAGGTEREGLYIDTHAHPMPTPVLSLLATAVEAYAGRRLPGIMLERDADVSPQTVDPEFTKLAEAIPTPSAGPPHP
;
A
#
# COMPACT_ATOMS: atom_id res chain seq x y z
N MET A 1 -1.80 -4.27 -11.26
CA MET A 1 -3.23 -3.97 -11.06
C MET A 1 -3.75 -4.90 -9.99
N ALA A 2 -4.49 -4.38 -9.02
CA ALA A 2 -5.09 -5.20 -7.96
C ALA A 2 -6.12 -6.19 -8.54
N TRP A 3 -6.07 -7.43 -8.09
CA TRP A 3 -6.97 -8.48 -8.55
C TRP A 3 -8.38 -8.26 -7.99
N ARG A 4 -9.36 -8.37 -8.88
CA ARG A 4 -10.79 -8.39 -8.52
C ARG A 4 -11.49 -9.41 -9.43
N PRO A 5 -12.46 -10.19 -8.94
CA PRO A 5 -13.16 -11.21 -9.75
C PRO A 5 -13.74 -10.66 -11.07
N ALA A 6 -14.24 -9.44 -11.04
CA ALA A 6 -14.88 -8.80 -12.19
C ALA A 6 -13.92 -8.53 -13.37
N ILE A 7 -12.61 -8.54 -13.16
CA ILE A 7 -11.59 -8.30 -14.19
C ILE A 7 -10.62 -9.48 -14.34
N ALA A 8 -10.96 -10.65 -13.84
CA ALA A 8 -10.09 -11.82 -13.90
C ALA A 8 -9.61 -12.16 -15.33
N GLU A 9 -10.53 -12.17 -16.32
CA GLU A 9 -10.19 -12.43 -17.71
C GLU A 9 -9.29 -11.36 -18.33
N LEU A 10 -9.50 -10.09 -17.95
CA LEU A 10 -8.64 -8.98 -18.38
C LEU A 10 -7.22 -9.16 -17.84
N LEU A 11 -7.08 -9.50 -16.55
CA LEU A 11 -5.78 -9.76 -15.93
C LEU A 11 -5.06 -10.94 -16.55
N GLN A 12 -5.76 -12.02 -16.89
CA GLN A 12 -5.19 -13.16 -17.62
C GLN A 12 -4.69 -12.72 -19.01
N THR A 13 -5.45 -11.90 -19.72
CA THR A 13 -5.04 -11.34 -21.02
C THR A 13 -3.77 -10.50 -20.88
N TYR A 14 -3.69 -9.67 -19.84
CA TYR A 14 -2.52 -8.84 -19.57
C TYR A 14 -1.29 -9.65 -19.15
N ALA A 15 -1.49 -10.67 -18.33
CA ALA A 15 -0.42 -11.59 -17.95
C ALA A 15 0.14 -12.33 -19.17
N ALA A 16 -0.73 -12.91 -20.01
CA ALA A 16 -0.34 -13.61 -21.23
C ALA A 16 0.39 -12.71 -22.24
N SER A 17 0.05 -11.42 -22.30
CA SER A 17 0.71 -10.43 -23.19
C SER A 17 1.92 -9.75 -22.58
N GLY A 18 2.31 -10.10 -21.32
CA GLY A 18 3.42 -9.47 -20.61
C GLY A 18 3.15 -8.03 -20.14
N ARG A 19 1.90 -7.58 -20.19
CA ARG A 19 1.49 -6.25 -19.70
C ARG A 19 1.31 -6.20 -18.18
N LEU A 20 1.03 -7.33 -17.53
CA LEU A 20 0.91 -7.46 -16.08
C LEU A 20 2.20 -8.05 -15.51
N GLY A 21 2.92 -7.30 -14.70
CA GLY A 21 4.14 -7.75 -14.05
C GLY A 21 3.88 -8.41 -12.69
N PHE A 22 2.83 -8.03 -11.99
CA PHE A 22 2.39 -8.58 -10.71
C PHE A 22 0.95 -8.14 -10.42
N THR A 23 0.35 -8.78 -9.41
CA THR A 23 -0.97 -8.39 -8.88
C THR A 23 -1.00 -8.50 -7.37
N GLU A 24 -2.08 -8.04 -6.75
CA GLU A 24 -2.36 -8.19 -5.33
C GLU A 24 -3.75 -8.76 -5.10
N VAL A 25 -3.88 -9.44 -3.97
CA VAL A 25 -5.17 -9.84 -3.40
C VAL A 25 -5.31 -9.25 -1.99
N VAL A 26 -6.49 -8.73 -1.67
CA VAL A 26 -6.79 -8.28 -0.30
C VAL A 26 -6.93 -9.52 0.58
N ALA A 27 -6.09 -9.60 1.62
CA ALA A 27 -5.98 -10.77 2.48
C ALA A 27 -7.28 -11.06 3.25
N GLU A 28 -8.00 -10.03 3.66
CA GLU A 28 -9.26 -10.17 4.37
C GLU A 28 -10.37 -10.78 3.50
N ASN A 29 -10.29 -10.57 2.19
CA ASN A 29 -11.27 -11.05 1.21
C ASN A 29 -10.87 -12.40 0.59
N THR A 30 -9.68 -12.92 0.93
CA THR A 30 -9.12 -14.11 0.30
C THR A 30 -8.70 -15.11 1.38
N ALA A 31 -9.50 -16.16 1.57
CA ALA A 31 -9.11 -17.25 2.48
C ALA A 31 -7.99 -18.10 1.85
N PRO A 32 -6.95 -18.50 2.60
CA PRO A 32 -5.86 -19.33 2.07
C PRO A 32 -6.33 -20.59 1.34
N GLU A 33 -7.35 -21.26 1.89
CA GLU A 33 -7.96 -22.47 1.34
C GLU A 33 -8.90 -22.20 0.16
N GLN A 34 -9.25 -20.94 -0.12
CA GLN A 34 -10.22 -20.54 -1.15
C GLN A 34 -9.62 -19.59 -2.19
N VAL A 35 -8.29 -19.54 -2.30
CA VAL A 35 -7.64 -18.75 -3.36
C VAL A 35 -8.18 -19.18 -4.73
N PRO A 36 -8.78 -18.26 -5.51
CA PRO A 36 -9.37 -18.58 -6.80
C PRO A 36 -8.34 -19.16 -7.75
N GLN A 37 -8.75 -20.20 -8.52
CA GLN A 37 -7.88 -20.80 -9.53
C GLN A 37 -7.40 -19.77 -10.56
N ALA A 38 -8.24 -18.79 -10.90
CA ALA A 38 -7.90 -17.69 -11.79
C ALA A 38 -6.73 -16.83 -11.31
N VAL A 39 -6.51 -16.73 -9.98
CA VAL A 39 -5.33 -16.06 -9.40
C VAL A 39 -4.08 -16.90 -9.57
N ARG A 40 -4.20 -18.21 -9.29
CA ARG A 40 -3.08 -19.18 -9.42
C ARG A 40 -2.58 -19.30 -10.86
N ASP A 41 -3.50 -19.19 -11.83
CA ASP A 41 -3.23 -19.35 -13.26
C ASP A 41 -2.66 -18.09 -13.93
N LEU A 42 -2.52 -16.97 -13.20
CA LEU A 42 -1.99 -15.72 -13.76
C LEU A 42 -0.52 -15.85 -14.20
N GLY A 43 0.26 -16.69 -13.54
CA GLY A 43 1.68 -16.89 -13.86
C GLY A 43 2.57 -15.65 -13.59
N VAL A 44 2.08 -14.70 -12.80
CA VAL A 44 2.83 -13.53 -12.31
C VAL A 44 2.85 -13.55 -10.78
N PRO A 45 3.82 -12.87 -10.12
CA PRO A 45 3.81 -12.73 -8.67
C PRO A 45 2.49 -12.17 -8.14
N VAL A 46 1.98 -12.75 -7.06
CA VAL A 46 0.79 -12.28 -6.35
C VAL A 46 1.18 -11.87 -4.94
N ILE A 47 0.88 -10.64 -4.56
CA ILE A 47 1.18 -10.10 -3.23
C ILE A 47 -0.04 -10.26 -2.35
N ALA A 48 0.14 -10.75 -1.12
CA ALA A 48 -0.88 -10.73 -0.09
C ALA A 48 -0.88 -9.34 0.58
N HIS A 49 -1.94 -8.58 0.37
CA HIS A 49 -2.11 -7.22 0.90
C HIS A 49 -3.11 -7.22 2.06
N GLY A 50 -2.62 -6.91 3.26
CA GLY A 50 -3.40 -6.82 4.48
C GLY A 50 -3.90 -5.41 4.75
N VAL A 51 -5.04 -5.31 5.42
CA VAL A 51 -5.66 -4.03 5.79
C VAL A 51 -6.07 -3.97 7.27
N THR A 52 -5.93 -5.08 8.01
CA THR A 52 -6.49 -5.16 9.37
C THR A 52 -5.51 -5.53 10.48
N LEU A 53 -4.21 -5.64 10.22
CA LEU A 53 -3.25 -5.88 11.30
C LEU A 53 -3.22 -4.71 12.30
N GLY A 54 -3.39 -3.48 11.80
CA GLY A 54 -3.42 -2.28 12.63
C GLY A 54 -2.09 -2.03 13.32
N LEU A 55 -0.99 -2.14 12.58
CA LEU A 55 0.39 -2.09 13.10
C LEU A 55 0.72 -0.80 13.86
N ALA A 56 0.05 0.32 13.53
CA ALA A 56 0.23 1.59 14.22
C ALA A 56 -0.72 1.79 15.43
N GLY A 57 -1.48 0.76 15.80
CA GLY A 57 -2.29 0.76 17.02
C GLY A 57 -1.47 0.53 18.28
N ALA A 58 -1.99 0.95 19.43
CA ALA A 58 -1.35 0.73 20.73
C ALA A 58 -1.29 -0.77 21.11
N ASP A 59 -2.21 -1.57 20.57
CA ASP A 59 -2.26 -3.01 20.78
C ASP A 59 -1.24 -3.74 19.90
N ARG A 60 -0.82 -4.91 20.36
CA ARG A 60 -0.05 -5.82 19.52
C ARG A 60 -0.89 -6.35 18.36
N PRO A 61 -0.28 -6.64 17.20
CA PRO A 61 -0.98 -7.31 16.11
C PRO A 61 -1.59 -8.63 16.59
N ALA A 62 -2.87 -8.86 16.25
CA ALA A 62 -3.56 -10.08 16.65
C ALA A 62 -2.93 -11.30 15.97
N GLU A 63 -2.53 -12.30 16.78
CA GLU A 63 -1.86 -13.52 16.31
C GLU A 63 -2.67 -14.23 15.20
N ALA A 64 -3.99 -14.34 15.36
CA ALA A 64 -4.85 -14.97 14.36
C ALA A 64 -4.84 -14.24 13.00
N ARG A 65 -4.73 -12.91 13.01
CA ARG A 65 -4.63 -12.11 11.77
C ARG A 65 -3.27 -12.29 11.11
N LEU A 66 -2.19 -12.30 11.90
CA LEU A 66 -0.84 -12.57 11.40
C LEU A 66 -0.71 -13.97 10.84
N THR A 67 -1.21 -15.00 11.54
CA THR A 67 -1.20 -16.39 11.06
C THR A 67 -1.93 -16.52 9.72
N ARG A 68 -3.14 -15.94 9.61
CA ARG A 68 -3.91 -15.97 8.36
C ARG A 68 -3.16 -15.32 7.20
N LEU A 69 -2.53 -14.16 7.46
CA LEU A 69 -1.78 -13.43 6.44
C LEU A 69 -0.52 -14.22 6.01
N ALA A 70 0.16 -14.86 6.98
CA ALA A 70 1.30 -15.73 6.71
C ALA A 70 0.90 -16.96 5.86
N GLU A 71 -0.17 -17.64 6.23
CA GLU A 71 -0.72 -18.78 5.47
C GLU A 71 -1.11 -18.39 4.05
N LEU A 72 -1.74 -17.22 3.88
CA LEU A 72 -2.08 -16.72 2.54
C LEU A 72 -0.83 -16.43 1.71
N ALA A 73 0.19 -15.80 2.31
CA ALA A 73 1.45 -15.53 1.65
C ALA A 73 2.15 -16.81 1.19
N GLU A 74 2.14 -17.87 2.02
CA GLU A 74 2.69 -19.17 1.65
C GLU A 74 1.92 -19.82 0.49
N VAL A 75 0.58 -19.83 0.55
CA VAL A 75 -0.27 -20.40 -0.51
C VAL A 75 -0.12 -19.69 -1.86
N LEU A 76 0.14 -18.38 -1.83
CA LEU A 76 0.36 -17.55 -3.01
C LEU A 76 1.82 -17.58 -3.49
N GLU A 77 2.74 -18.15 -2.72
CA GLU A 77 4.19 -17.99 -2.94
C GLU A 77 4.56 -16.50 -3.08
N SER A 78 3.96 -15.68 -2.22
CA SER A 78 4.01 -14.22 -2.30
C SER A 78 5.44 -13.73 -2.10
N PRO A 79 5.97 -12.83 -2.95
CA PRO A 79 7.32 -12.28 -2.77
C PRO A 79 7.41 -11.32 -1.59
N PHE A 80 6.29 -10.72 -1.22
CA PHE A 80 6.11 -9.78 -0.12
C PHE A 80 4.73 -9.98 0.52
N VAL A 81 4.59 -9.49 1.73
CA VAL A 81 3.31 -9.13 2.32
C VAL A 81 3.29 -7.62 2.48
N SER A 82 2.16 -6.99 2.21
CA SER A 82 1.98 -5.57 2.48
C SER A 82 0.89 -5.32 3.52
N GLU A 83 1.03 -4.20 4.23
CA GLU A 83 0.09 -3.72 5.25
C GLU A 83 0.25 -2.19 5.39
N HIS A 84 -0.58 -1.53 6.20
CA HIS A 84 -0.63 -0.08 6.28
C HIS A 84 -0.01 0.49 7.56
N VAL A 85 0.48 1.74 7.47
CA VAL A 85 0.83 2.57 8.63
C VAL A 85 -0.44 3.13 9.24
N ALA A 86 -1.26 2.25 9.82
CA ALA A 86 -2.57 2.62 10.34
C ALA A 86 -2.89 1.87 11.62
N PHE A 87 -3.79 2.44 12.42
CA PHE A 87 -4.55 1.67 13.37
C PHE A 87 -5.99 1.48 12.87
N VAL A 88 -6.60 0.35 13.19
CA VAL A 88 -7.93 -0.04 12.71
C VAL A 88 -8.87 -0.38 13.86
N ARG A 89 -8.35 -0.42 15.07
CA ARG A 89 -9.08 -0.74 16.29
C ARG A 89 -8.47 -0.07 17.50
N ALA A 90 -9.27 0.03 18.56
CA ALA A 90 -8.82 0.47 19.87
C ALA A 90 -9.54 -0.35 20.94
N SER A 91 -8.91 -0.54 22.10
CA SER A 91 -9.57 -1.05 23.30
C SER A 91 -10.14 0.10 24.12
N ASP A 92 -11.28 -0.12 24.76
CA ASP A 92 -11.87 0.82 25.72
C ASP A 92 -11.25 0.72 27.13
N SER A 93 -10.29 -0.19 27.30
CA SER A 93 -9.58 -0.44 28.55
C SER A 93 -8.07 -0.20 28.37
N PRO A 94 -7.39 0.37 29.38
CA PRO A 94 -5.94 0.43 29.41
C PRO A 94 -5.29 -0.96 29.52
N ASP A 95 -6.05 -1.99 29.88
CA ASP A 95 -5.65 -3.40 29.84
C ASP A 95 -6.26 -4.05 28.57
N PRO A 96 -5.45 -4.25 27.50
CA PRO A 96 -5.94 -4.80 26.23
C PRO A 96 -6.46 -6.24 26.34
N LEU A 97 -6.20 -6.94 27.47
CA LEU A 97 -6.72 -8.28 27.72
C LEU A 97 -8.13 -8.29 28.33
N HIS A 98 -8.63 -7.13 28.80
CA HIS A 98 -9.87 -7.04 29.57
C HIS A 98 -10.82 -5.95 29.05
N GLY A 99 -10.57 -5.34 27.92
CA GLY A 99 -11.45 -4.34 27.29
C GLY A 99 -12.20 -4.87 26.09
N ASP A 100 -13.34 -4.24 25.78
CA ASP A 100 -14.00 -4.44 24.50
C ASP A 100 -13.15 -3.80 23.39
N VAL A 101 -12.98 -4.52 22.30
CA VAL A 101 -12.27 -4.00 21.12
C VAL A 101 -13.25 -3.34 20.19
N LEU A 102 -13.03 -2.07 19.90
CA LEU A 102 -13.80 -1.27 18.95
C LEU A 102 -13.04 -1.25 17.61
N GLU A 103 -13.66 -1.79 16.57
CA GLU A 103 -13.14 -1.69 15.20
C GLU A 103 -13.53 -0.34 14.60
N ALA A 104 -12.57 0.36 14.02
CA ALA A 104 -12.80 1.68 13.42
C ALA A 104 -13.53 1.60 12.06
N GLY A 105 -13.45 0.45 11.39
CA GLY A 105 -13.99 0.27 10.04
C GLY A 105 -13.23 1.02 8.94
N HIS A 106 -12.17 1.73 9.30
CA HIS A 106 -11.29 2.48 8.39
C HIS A 106 -9.85 2.41 8.86
N LEU A 107 -8.93 2.70 7.96
CA LEU A 107 -7.54 2.96 8.25
C LEU A 107 -7.40 4.36 8.86
N LEU A 108 -6.88 4.46 10.06
CA LEU A 108 -6.66 5.73 10.74
C LEU A 108 -5.17 5.99 10.93
N PRO A 109 -4.69 7.21 10.61
CA PRO A 109 -3.29 7.56 10.77
C PRO A 109 -2.92 7.62 12.26
N PRO A 110 -1.80 7.05 12.69
CA PRO A 110 -1.29 7.27 14.05
C PRO A 110 -0.87 8.72 14.24
N PRO A 111 -0.89 9.26 15.48
CA PRO A 111 -0.18 10.48 15.76
C PRO A 111 1.32 10.28 15.50
N ARG A 112 1.92 11.19 14.75
CA ARG A 112 3.36 11.11 14.42
C ARG A 112 4.21 11.69 15.54
N THR A 113 4.30 10.93 16.61
CA THR A 113 5.13 11.20 17.79
C THR A 113 6.20 10.12 17.92
N LYS A 114 7.18 10.38 18.77
CA LYS A 114 8.19 9.37 19.09
C LYS A 114 7.59 8.14 19.74
N ASP A 115 6.64 8.30 20.66
CA ASP A 115 6.02 7.19 21.38
C ASP A 115 5.20 6.30 20.41
N SER A 116 4.43 6.91 19.50
CA SER A 116 3.71 6.16 18.47
C SER A 116 4.66 5.43 17.51
N LEU A 117 5.78 6.04 17.17
CA LEU A 117 6.80 5.39 16.36
C LEU A 117 7.44 4.21 17.09
N ASP A 118 7.72 4.33 18.37
CA ASP A 118 8.25 3.23 19.18
C ASP A 118 7.29 2.02 19.19
N VAL A 119 5.99 2.27 19.37
CA VAL A 119 4.94 1.24 19.29
C VAL A 119 4.89 0.61 17.91
N LEU A 120 4.87 1.42 16.84
CA LEU A 120 4.86 0.92 15.46
C LEU A 120 6.09 0.06 15.15
N VAL A 121 7.27 0.48 15.58
CA VAL A 121 8.52 -0.30 15.42
C VAL A 121 8.41 -1.66 16.09
N ASP A 122 7.87 -1.72 17.30
CA ASP A 122 7.71 -2.99 18.01
C ASP A 122 6.70 -3.90 17.33
N ASN A 123 5.56 -3.37 16.89
CA ASN A 123 4.54 -4.12 16.16
C ASN A 123 5.04 -4.63 14.79
N VAL A 124 5.81 -3.81 14.08
CA VAL A 124 6.45 -4.22 12.81
C VAL A 124 7.44 -5.37 13.04
N ARG A 125 8.25 -5.30 14.07
CA ARG A 125 9.19 -6.38 14.42
C ARG A 125 8.48 -7.68 14.78
N ILE A 126 7.34 -7.58 15.50
CA ILE A 126 6.49 -8.74 15.81
C ILE A 126 5.99 -9.37 14.51
N ALA A 127 5.43 -8.55 13.59
CA ALA A 127 4.94 -9.03 12.30
C ALA A 127 6.05 -9.64 11.45
N GLN A 128 7.20 -8.98 11.32
CA GLN A 128 8.36 -9.51 10.58
C GLN A 128 8.86 -10.86 11.13
N GLY A 129 8.74 -11.07 12.45
CA GLY A 129 9.13 -12.33 13.07
C GLY A 129 8.19 -13.50 12.81
N GLN A 130 6.97 -13.25 12.33
CA GLN A 130 5.94 -14.26 12.09
C GLN A 130 5.62 -14.46 10.60
N LEU A 131 5.92 -13.48 9.76
CA LEU A 131 5.67 -13.56 8.32
C LEU A 131 6.77 -14.35 7.62
N PRO A 132 6.43 -15.23 6.64
CA PRO A 132 7.40 -16.06 5.93
C PRO A 132 8.22 -15.30 4.88
N VAL A 133 7.80 -14.07 4.56
CA VAL A 133 8.38 -13.22 3.51
C VAL A 133 8.53 -11.79 4.00
N PRO A 134 9.34 -10.93 3.36
CA PRO A 134 9.50 -9.54 3.77
C PRO A 134 8.17 -8.78 3.84
N LEU A 135 8.03 -7.94 4.86
CA LEU A 135 6.92 -7.02 5.03
C LEU A 135 7.22 -5.69 4.33
N ALA A 136 6.24 -5.16 3.61
CA ALA A 136 6.21 -3.79 3.12
C ALA A 136 5.07 -3.03 3.80
N ILE A 137 5.25 -1.73 4.08
CA ILE A 137 4.25 -0.93 4.78
C ILE A 137 3.89 0.29 3.94
N GLU A 138 2.59 0.51 3.81
CA GLU A 138 2.01 1.55 2.98
C GLU A 138 1.67 2.80 3.77
N ASN A 139 1.97 3.97 3.20
CA ASN A 139 1.47 5.25 3.67
C ASN A 139 -0.03 5.38 3.34
N ILE A 140 -0.81 5.93 4.26
CA ILE A 140 -2.26 6.10 4.10
C ILE A 140 -2.65 7.55 3.84
N ALA A 141 -3.86 7.75 3.27
CA ALA A 141 -4.46 9.08 3.10
C ALA A 141 -4.86 9.65 4.48
N ALA A 142 -4.06 10.56 5.00
CA ALA A 142 -4.33 11.27 6.25
C ALA A 142 -5.03 12.60 5.98
N THR A 143 -6.36 12.62 6.07
CA THR A 143 -7.18 13.83 5.82
C THR A 143 -7.21 14.79 7.01
N PHE A 144 -6.55 14.46 8.09
CA PHE A 144 -6.40 15.30 9.30
C PHE A 144 -5.01 15.09 9.91
N THR A 145 -4.62 15.98 10.80
CA THR A 145 -3.40 15.88 11.61
C THR A 145 -3.77 15.85 13.08
N TRP A 146 -3.01 15.11 13.87
CA TRP A 146 -3.16 15.14 15.31
C TRP A 146 -2.49 16.38 15.88
N PRO A 147 -3.08 17.03 16.91
CA PRO A 147 -2.42 18.15 17.58
C PRO A 147 -1.05 17.80 18.19
N GLU A 148 -0.83 16.51 18.47
CA GLU A 148 0.37 15.94 19.04
C GLU A 148 1.46 15.66 18.00
N ASP A 149 1.18 15.80 16.70
CA ASP A 149 2.16 15.52 15.64
C ASP A 149 3.42 16.40 15.80
N THR A 150 4.57 15.75 15.98
CA THR A 150 5.88 16.41 16.12
C THR A 150 6.86 15.99 15.04
N ILE A 151 6.55 14.95 14.28
CA ILE A 151 7.40 14.37 13.24
C ILE A 151 6.63 14.44 11.91
N SER A 152 7.31 14.84 10.83
CA SER A 152 6.71 14.80 9.51
C SER A 152 6.52 13.36 9.03
N GLU A 153 5.59 13.09 8.12
CA GLU A 153 5.37 11.75 7.61
C GLU A 153 6.62 11.15 6.93
N PRO A 154 7.36 11.87 6.06
CA PRO A 154 8.59 11.33 5.50
C PRO A 154 9.65 10.99 6.55
N ASP A 155 9.82 11.81 7.58
CA ASP A 155 10.78 11.54 8.66
C ASP A 155 10.34 10.36 9.53
N PHE A 156 9.04 10.24 9.80
CA PHE A 156 8.45 9.12 10.54
C PHE A 156 8.68 7.78 9.83
N LEU A 157 8.46 7.75 8.51
CA LEU A 157 8.70 6.56 7.69
C LEU A 157 10.20 6.27 7.53
N THR A 158 11.03 7.30 7.40
CA THR A 158 12.49 7.14 7.34
C THR A 158 13.02 6.48 8.60
N GLU A 159 12.66 7.00 9.78
CA GLU A 159 13.08 6.41 11.05
C GLU A 159 12.52 4.99 11.27
N LEU A 160 11.29 4.73 10.83
CA LEU A 160 10.72 3.38 10.85
C LEU A 160 11.56 2.40 10.03
N VAL A 161 11.93 2.78 8.80
CA VAL A 161 12.78 1.97 7.92
C VAL A 161 14.16 1.75 8.52
N GLU A 162 14.80 2.79 9.04
CA GLU A 162 16.12 2.70 9.66
C GLU A 162 16.13 1.76 10.87
N ARG A 163 15.06 1.76 11.66
CA ARG A 163 14.98 0.97 12.90
C ARG A 163 14.55 -0.49 12.67
N THR A 164 13.84 -0.79 11.59
CA THR A 164 13.24 -2.12 11.37
C THR A 164 13.73 -2.82 10.11
N GLY A 165 14.28 -2.09 9.14
CA GLY A 165 14.60 -2.60 7.81
C GLY A 165 13.35 -2.94 6.97
N VAL A 166 12.14 -2.51 7.40
CA VAL A 166 10.90 -2.76 6.67
C VAL A 166 10.93 -2.09 5.30
N ARG A 167 10.30 -2.71 4.31
CA ARG A 167 10.11 -2.08 3.01
C ARG A 167 8.88 -1.19 3.03
N LEU A 168 8.75 -0.33 2.03
CA LEU A 168 7.58 0.55 1.88
C LEU A 168 6.79 0.21 0.62
N VAL A 169 5.49 0.37 0.69
CA VAL A 169 4.63 0.63 -0.46
C VAL A 169 4.39 2.13 -0.49
N LEU A 170 4.77 2.78 -1.58
CA LEU A 170 4.48 4.20 -1.77
C LEU A 170 3.17 4.33 -2.52
N ASP A 171 2.08 4.65 -1.83
CA ASP A 171 0.86 5.09 -2.49
C ASP A 171 0.94 6.60 -2.78
N VAL A 172 0.94 6.91 -4.09
CA VAL A 172 1.08 8.26 -4.60
C VAL A 172 -0.20 9.08 -4.42
N ALA A 173 -1.38 8.43 -4.47
CA ALA A 173 -2.65 9.10 -4.26
C ALA A 173 -2.85 9.44 -2.78
N ASN A 174 -2.44 8.55 -1.87
CA ASN A 174 -2.43 8.77 -0.42
C ASN A 174 -1.48 9.91 -0.03
N LEU A 175 -0.29 9.96 -0.63
CA LEU A 175 0.65 11.06 -0.44
C LEU A 175 0.03 12.39 -0.89
N TYR A 176 -0.59 12.40 -2.08
CA TYR A 176 -1.27 13.58 -2.61
C TYR A 176 -2.42 14.02 -1.71
N ALA A 177 -3.31 13.10 -1.30
CA ALA A 177 -4.43 13.37 -0.41
C ALA A 177 -3.97 13.99 0.93
N SER A 178 -2.94 13.41 1.52
CA SER A 178 -2.34 13.86 2.77
C SER A 178 -1.72 15.26 2.64
N ALA A 179 -1.03 15.53 1.53
CA ALA A 179 -0.44 16.84 1.29
C ALA A 179 -1.52 17.92 1.09
N VAL A 180 -2.57 17.64 0.33
CA VAL A 180 -3.71 18.55 0.14
C VAL A 180 -4.38 18.86 1.49
N ALA A 181 -4.63 17.85 2.31
CA ALA A 181 -5.26 18.05 3.62
C ALA A 181 -4.41 18.90 4.57
N ARG A 182 -3.09 18.79 4.49
CA ARG A 182 -2.14 19.58 5.31
C ARG A 182 -1.82 20.94 4.69
N GLY A 183 -2.18 21.19 3.43
CA GLY A 183 -1.76 22.38 2.69
C GLY A 183 -0.25 22.39 2.42
N SER A 184 0.40 21.20 2.33
CA SER A 184 1.82 21.06 1.96
C SER A 184 1.98 20.82 0.46
N ASP A 185 3.23 20.93 -0.02
CA ASP A 185 3.57 20.60 -1.40
C ASP A 185 3.86 19.09 -1.53
N PRO A 186 3.04 18.33 -2.27
CA PRO A 186 3.23 16.88 -2.41
C PRO A 186 4.56 16.51 -3.07
N VAL A 187 5.13 17.36 -3.94
CA VAL A 187 6.44 17.12 -4.56
C VAL A 187 7.56 17.29 -3.53
N ALA A 188 7.46 18.29 -2.66
CA ALA A 188 8.41 18.49 -1.58
C ALA A 188 8.34 17.35 -0.55
N ASP A 189 7.13 16.86 -0.23
CA ASP A 189 6.95 15.71 0.64
C ASP A 189 7.55 14.44 0.00
N LEU A 190 7.26 14.17 -1.27
CA LEU A 190 7.82 13.04 -2.03
C LEU A 190 9.35 13.04 -2.04
N ALA A 191 9.97 14.20 -2.24
CA ALA A 191 11.43 14.32 -2.28
C ALA A 191 12.13 13.92 -0.96
N ARG A 192 11.37 13.88 0.14
CA ARG A 192 11.86 13.49 1.47
C ARG A 192 11.53 12.03 1.84
N PHE A 193 10.70 11.34 1.04
CA PHE A 193 10.40 9.94 1.29
C PHE A 193 11.63 9.06 1.12
N PRO A 194 11.79 7.98 1.92
CA PRO A 194 12.90 7.04 1.81
C PRO A 194 12.72 6.11 0.60
N LEU A 195 12.85 6.66 -0.62
CA LEU A 195 12.56 5.98 -1.88
C LEU A 195 13.38 4.70 -2.09
N ASP A 196 14.56 4.59 -1.50
CA ASP A 196 15.39 3.38 -1.57
C ASP A 196 14.76 2.18 -0.83
N ALA A 197 13.84 2.43 0.09
CA ALA A 197 13.11 1.40 0.82
C ALA A 197 11.84 0.94 0.08
N VAL A 198 11.39 1.64 -0.96
CA VAL A 198 10.15 1.31 -1.68
C VAL A 198 10.30 -0.02 -2.42
N ALA A 199 9.41 -0.97 -2.11
CA ALA A 199 9.31 -2.26 -2.79
C ALA A 199 8.52 -2.13 -4.09
N TYR A 200 7.41 -1.41 -4.05
CA TYR A 200 6.55 -1.09 -5.18
C TYR A 200 5.65 0.10 -4.83
N MET A 201 4.91 0.61 -5.82
CA MET A 201 4.06 1.77 -5.66
C MET A 201 2.61 1.42 -5.95
N HIS A 202 1.68 2.06 -5.23
CA HIS A 202 0.28 2.14 -5.56
C HIS A 202 -0.05 3.48 -6.22
N VAL A 203 -1.07 3.45 -7.05
CA VAL A 203 -1.71 4.65 -7.59
C VAL A 203 -3.20 4.38 -7.76
N ALA A 204 -4.01 5.30 -7.31
CA ALA A 204 -5.46 5.22 -7.36
C ALA A 204 -6.07 6.55 -7.80
N GLY A 205 -7.37 6.53 -8.05
CA GLY A 205 -8.14 7.73 -8.32
C GLY A 205 -9.11 8.03 -7.19
N GLY A 206 -9.27 9.32 -6.92
CA GLY A 206 -10.16 9.83 -5.89
C GLY A 206 -11.01 11.00 -6.39
N THR A 207 -11.64 11.69 -5.47
CA THR A 207 -12.51 12.84 -5.76
C THR A 207 -12.24 14.00 -4.82
N GLU A 208 -12.41 15.22 -5.34
CA GLU A 208 -12.36 16.41 -4.49
C GLU A 208 -13.73 16.68 -3.87
N ARG A 209 -13.74 16.93 -2.57
CA ARG A 209 -14.93 17.31 -1.84
C ARG A 209 -14.57 18.30 -0.73
N GLU A 210 -15.21 19.46 -0.74
CA GLU A 210 -15.06 20.50 0.29
C GLU A 210 -13.60 20.93 0.56
N GLY A 211 -12.77 20.94 -0.51
CA GLY A 211 -11.35 21.33 -0.41
C GLY A 211 -10.42 20.20 0.05
N LEU A 212 -10.94 18.99 0.26
CA LEU A 212 -10.17 17.79 0.52
C LEU A 212 -10.13 16.90 -0.72
N TYR A 213 -9.03 16.24 -0.96
CA TYR A 213 -8.98 15.11 -1.87
C TYR A 213 -9.26 13.82 -1.08
N ILE A 214 -10.33 13.14 -1.43
CA ILE A 214 -10.71 11.87 -0.82
C ILE A 214 -10.23 10.76 -1.74
N ASP A 215 -9.31 9.97 -1.24
CA ASP A 215 -8.83 8.78 -1.93
C ASP A 215 -9.88 7.67 -1.81
N THR A 216 -10.62 7.46 -2.89
CA THR A 216 -11.78 6.55 -2.89
C THR A 216 -11.54 5.27 -3.66
N HIS A 217 -10.47 5.19 -4.44
CA HIS A 217 -10.20 4.10 -5.38
C HIS A 217 -11.39 3.79 -6.32
N ALA A 218 -12.30 4.76 -6.45
CA ALA A 218 -13.56 4.62 -7.20
C ALA A 218 -13.65 5.49 -8.45
N HIS A 219 -12.67 6.38 -8.64
CA HIS A 219 -12.66 7.36 -9.73
C HIS A 219 -11.39 7.20 -10.59
N PRO A 220 -11.39 7.71 -11.82
CA PRO A 220 -10.17 7.77 -12.62
C PRO A 220 -9.08 8.60 -11.94
N MET A 221 -7.82 8.21 -12.17
CA MET A 221 -6.66 8.96 -11.66
C MET A 221 -6.68 10.41 -12.17
N PRO A 222 -6.71 11.43 -11.31
CA PRO A 222 -6.69 12.83 -11.71
C PRO A 222 -5.28 13.25 -12.14
N THR A 223 -5.21 14.31 -12.95
CA THR A 223 -3.93 14.84 -13.46
C THR A 223 -2.90 15.14 -12.36
N PRO A 224 -3.24 15.73 -11.20
CA PRO A 224 -2.24 15.97 -10.14
C PRO A 224 -1.58 14.70 -9.61
N VAL A 225 -2.34 13.62 -9.41
CA VAL A 225 -1.79 12.33 -8.97
C VAL A 225 -0.88 11.73 -10.04
N LEU A 226 -1.28 11.78 -11.33
CA LEU A 226 -0.43 11.34 -12.44
C LEU A 226 0.86 12.16 -12.56
N SER A 227 0.79 13.48 -12.33
CA SER A 227 1.97 14.34 -12.34
C SER A 227 2.92 14.01 -11.18
N LEU A 228 2.38 13.74 -10.00
CA LEU A 228 3.17 13.32 -8.84
C LEU A 228 3.81 11.94 -9.08
N LEU A 229 3.07 11.00 -9.70
CA LEU A 229 3.62 9.71 -10.10
C LEU A 229 4.78 9.89 -11.09
N ALA A 230 4.64 10.77 -12.10
CA ALA A 230 5.71 11.06 -13.03
C ALA A 230 6.97 11.56 -12.31
N THR A 231 6.80 12.47 -11.33
CA THR A 231 7.90 12.94 -10.47
C THR A 231 8.52 11.80 -9.67
N ALA A 232 7.71 10.89 -9.11
CA ALA A 232 8.20 9.71 -8.41
C ALA A 232 9.02 8.80 -9.33
N VAL A 233 8.55 8.56 -10.56
CA VAL A 233 9.25 7.77 -11.57
C VAL A 233 10.58 8.42 -11.96
N GLU A 234 10.60 9.74 -12.17
CA GLU A 234 11.82 10.51 -12.48
C GLU A 234 12.86 10.41 -11.35
N ALA A 235 12.44 10.36 -10.09
CA ALA A 235 13.34 10.19 -8.95
C ALA A 235 14.09 8.84 -8.97
N TYR A 236 13.66 7.86 -9.79
CA TYR A 236 14.36 6.61 -10.02
C TYR A 236 15.25 6.62 -11.29
N ALA A 237 15.46 7.77 -11.91
CA ALA A 237 16.34 7.85 -13.09
C ALA A 237 17.74 7.27 -12.80
N GLY A 238 18.16 6.32 -13.62
CA GLY A 238 19.43 5.59 -13.42
C GLY A 238 19.40 4.50 -12.34
N ARG A 239 18.25 4.24 -11.72
CA ARG A 239 18.01 3.15 -10.76
C ARG A 239 16.93 2.20 -11.27
N ARG A 240 16.79 1.03 -10.64
CA ARG A 240 15.67 0.13 -10.96
C ARG A 240 14.37 0.76 -10.44
N LEU A 241 13.46 1.03 -11.36
CA LEU A 241 12.10 1.47 -11.02
C LEU A 241 11.35 0.33 -10.30
N PRO A 242 10.74 0.57 -9.12
CA PRO A 242 9.83 -0.36 -8.50
C PRO A 242 8.60 -0.66 -9.37
N GLY A 243 7.93 -1.78 -9.12
CA GLY A 243 6.65 -2.04 -9.74
C GLY A 243 5.63 -0.95 -9.40
N ILE A 244 4.72 -0.65 -10.34
CA ILE A 244 3.63 0.31 -10.11
C ILE A 244 2.32 -0.42 -10.34
N MET A 245 1.40 -0.30 -9.39
CA MET A 245 0.11 -0.95 -9.42
C MET A 245 -1.03 0.06 -9.44
N LEU A 246 -1.96 -0.13 -10.37
CA LEU A 246 -3.26 0.55 -10.35
C LEU A 246 -4.18 -0.15 -9.36
N GLU A 247 -4.71 0.59 -8.42
CA GLU A 247 -5.71 0.13 -7.47
C GLU A 247 -7.09 0.72 -7.79
N ARG A 248 -8.11 -0.15 -7.77
CA ARG A 248 -9.49 0.21 -8.03
C ARG A 248 -10.42 -0.66 -7.21
N ASP A 249 -11.29 -0.02 -6.39
CA ASP A 249 -12.17 -0.71 -5.44
C ASP A 249 -13.64 -0.66 -5.82
N ALA A 250 -14.05 0.35 -6.59
CA ALA A 250 -15.42 0.48 -7.03
C ALA A 250 -15.51 0.69 -8.55
N ASP A 251 -16.66 0.37 -9.10
CA ASP A 251 -16.92 0.44 -10.56
C ASP A 251 -15.85 -0.35 -11.35
N VAL A 252 -15.55 -1.55 -10.86
CA VAL A 252 -14.52 -2.43 -11.42
C VAL A 252 -15.12 -3.25 -12.56
N SER A 253 -14.87 -2.79 -13.77
CA SER A 253 -15.21 -3.52 -15.01
C SER A 253 -14.07 -3.41 -16.03
N PRO A 254 -13.95 -4.33 -16.98
CA PRO A 254 -12.96 -4.18 -18.06
C PRO A 254 -13.07 -2.85 -18.81
N GLN A 255 -14.26 -2.31 -18.96
CA GLN A 255 -14.53 -1.06 -19.67
C GLN A 255 -14.02 0.17 -18.94
N THR A 256 -14.03 0.14 -17.61
CA THR A 256 -13.51 1.24 -16.76
C THR A 256 -12.02 1.11 -16.51
N VAL A 257 -11.53 -0.10 -16.28
CA VAL A 257 -10.17 -0.35 -15.81
C VAL A 257 -9.14 -0.39 -16.94
N ASP A 258 -9.48 -0.95 -18.13
CA ASP A 258 -8.54 -1.08 -19.25
C ASP A 258 -8.04 0.27 -19.79
N PRO A 259 -8.89 1.30 -20.01
CA PRO A 259 -8.39 2.61 -20.40
C PRO A 259 -7.50 3.26 -19.36
N GLU A 260 -7.80 3.09 -18.08
CA GLU A 260 -7.02 3.67 -16.98
C GLU A 260 -5.65 2.99 -16.84
N PHE A 261 -5.61 1.67 -16.92
CA PHE A 261 -4.37 0.91 -16.94
C PHE A 261 -3.49 1.25 -18.15
N THR A 262 -4.11 1.43 -19.31
CA THR A 262 -3.38 1.84 -20.52
C THR A 262 -2.78 3.24 -20.36
N LYS A 263 -3.56 4.20 -19.84
CA LYS A 263 -3.07 5.55 -19.52
C LYS A 263 -1.90 5.54 -18.51
N LEU A 264 -2.00 4.68 -17.48
CA LEU A 264 -0.91 4.50 -16.53
C LEU A 264 0.35 3.95 -17.20
N ALA A 265 0.21 2.91 -18.04
CA ALA A 265 1.33 2.31 -18.74
C ALA A 265 2.03 3.28 -19.70
N GLU A 266 1.26 4.19 -20.34
CA GLU A 266 1.80 5.25 -21.21
C GLU A 266 2.54 6.34 -20.42
N ALA A 267 2.14 6.61 -19.18
CA ALA A 267 2.76 7.60 -18.31
C ALA A 267 4.09 7.12 -17.70
N ILE A 268 4.34 5.80 -17.71
CA ILE A 268 5.57 5.22 -17.16
C ILE A 268 6.58 5.04 -18.31
N PRO A 269 7.78 5.64 -18.24
CA PRO A 269 8.81 5.41 -19.25
C PRO A 269 9.11 3.91 -19.36
N THR A 270 9.07 3.39 -20.59
CA THR A 270 9.52 2.02 -20.83
C THR A 270 10.98 1.92 -20.38
N PRO A 271 11.35 0.97 -19.50
CA PRO A 271 12.75 0.80 -19.13
C PRO A 271 13.56 0.62 -20.41
N SER A 272 14.52 1.50 -20.68
CA SER A 272 15.48 1.25 -21.73
C SER A 272 16.12 -0.08 -21.41
N ALA A 273 16.05 -1.04 -22.35
CA ALA A 273 16.69 -2.33 -22.23
C ALA A 273 18.18 -2.10 -21.94
N GLY A 274 18.53 -2.12 -20.66
CA GLY A 274 19.93 -2.12 -20.24
C GLY A 274 20.59 -3.36 -20.83
N PRO A 275 21.89 -3.31 -21.16
CA PRO A 275 22.57 -4.48 -21.67
C PRO A 275 22.42 -5.64 -20.71
N PRO A 276 22.25 -6.88 -21.22
CA PRO A 276 22.18 -8.05 -20.37
C PRO A 276 23.47 -8.11 -19.55
N HIS A 277 23.31 -8.09 -18.24
CA HIS A 277 24.44 -8.33 -17.34
C HIS A 277 24.91 -9.79 -17.50
N PRO A 278 26.27 -9.99 -17.55
CA PRO A 278 26.89 -11.30 -17.73
C PRO A 278 26.62 -12.22 -16.54
#